data_e6d62f210368e66c7c2ac33258c8744e
#
_entry.id   e6d62f210368e66c7c2ac33258c8744e
#
_cell.length_a   1.000
_cell.length_b   1.000
_cell.length_c   1.000
_cell.angle_alpha   90.00
_cell.angle_beta   90.00
_cell.angle_gamma   90.00
#
_symmetry.space_group_name_H-M   'P 1'
#
loop_
_entity.id
_entity.type
_entity.pdbx_description
1 polymer ?
#
loop_
_entity_poly.entity_id
_entity_poly.type
_entity_poly.pdbx_seq_one_letter_code
_entity_poly.pdbx_strand_id
1 'polypeptide(L)'
;MPKISIILPTFNVEKYIARAIESCINQTFKDIEIIVVDDCGSDKSIDIAKEYAKKDERIKIIHNEKNLGLLRARYEGVKAANSLYIMFLDPDDYLELNACEECVRILNTEKESDFIWFDFIYKRISGVINRGNFLQDQTFTIFEYCENIIIQNKNICYWNLCSKLIKTEIYLASFSFLEKEILNTRLIMAEDALIYFFIILNCGKITTSAKNIYYYCENDNSSVGTNDIVKI
;
A
#
# COMPACT_ATOMS: atom_id res chain seq x y z
N MET A 1 -9.29 17.54 8.06
CA MET A 1 -9.05 16.07 8.04
C MET A 1 -8.16 15.79 6.84
N PRO A 2 -7.08 15.01 6.97
CA PRO A 2 -6.23 14.67 5.83
C PRO A 2 -7.04 13.94 4.75
N LYS A 3 -6.63 14.09 3.49
CA LYS A 3 -7.32 13.47 2.36
C LYS A 3 -6.85 12.02 2.11
N ILE A 4 -5.59 11.75 2.41
CA ILE A 4 -4.94 10.44 2.23
C ILE A 4 -4.14 10.09 3.49
N SER A 5 -4.27 8.86 3.99
CA SER A 5 -3.37 8.28 4.99
C SER A 5 -2.42 7.31 4.31
N ILE A 6 -1.11 7.54 4.45
CA ILE A 6 -0.08 6.61 4.00
C ILE A 6 0.30 5.74 5.20
N ILE A 7 0.12 4.43 5.08
CA ILE A 7 0.31 3.45 6.15
C ILE A 7 1.56 2.63 5.89
N LEU A 8 2.50 2.64 6.85
CA LEU A 8 3.78 1.94 6.80
C LEU A 8 3.82 0.85 7.87
N PRO A 9 3.46 -0.41 7.54
CA PRO A 9 3.59 -1.54 8.48
C PRO A 9 5.09 -1.85 8.67
N THR A 10 5.59 -1.71 9.89
CA THR A 10 7.03 -1.64 10.16
C THR A 10 7.49 -2.80 11.04
N PHE A 11 8.38 -3.66 10.50
CA PHE A 11 9.01 -4.76 11.21
C PHE A 11 10.40 -5.04 10.64
N ASN A 12 11.46 -4.74 11.41
CA ASN A 12 12.86 -5.00 11.06
C ASN A 12 13.32 -4.45 9.69
N VAL A 13 13.14 -3.15 9.48
CA VAL A 13 13.42 -2.43 8.22
C VAL A 13 14.34 -1.21 8.41
N GLU A 14 15.20 -1.22 9.44
CA GLU A 14 16.03 -0.05 9.81
C GLU A 14 16.87 0.51 8.66
N LYS A 15 17.24 -0.33 7.69
CA LYS A 15 18.03 0.08 6.53
C LYS A 15 17.26 0.93 5.52
N TYR A 16 15.93 0.85 5.55
CA TYR A 16 15.08 1.35 4.47
C TYR A 16 14.08 2.41 4.92
N ILE A 17 13.60 2.32 6.16
CA ILE A 17 12.47 3.12 6.67
C ILE A 17 12.70 4.64 6.56
N ALA A 18 13.92 5.12 6.68
CA ALA A 18 14.22 6.55 6.51
C ALA A 18 13.82 7.02 5.11
N ARG A 19 14.23 6.29 4.05
CA ARG A 19 13.87 6.60 2.67
C ARG A 19 12.36 6.57 2.44
N ALA A 20 11.67 5.57 2.99
CA ALA A 20 10.22 5.46 2.88
C ALA A 20 9.53 6.68 3.49
N ILE A 21 9.89 7.05 4.74
CA ILE A 21 9.33 8.21 5.43
C ILE A 21 9.65 9.51 4.67
N GLU A 22 10.88 9.70 4.19
CA GLU A 22 11.28 10.87 3.42
C GLU A 22 10.45 11.01 2.13
N SER A 23 10.14 9.91 1.44
CA SER A 23 9.29 9.95 0.27
C SER A 23 7.86 10.41 0.59
N CYS A 24 7.36 10.12 1.79
CA CYS A 24 6.06 10.59 2.27
C CYS A 24 6.10 12.08 2.68
N ILE A 25 7.09 12.49 3.45
CA ILE A 25 7.25 13.89 3.92
C ILE A 25 7.34 14.85 2.74
N ASN A 26 8.07 14.43 1.69
CA ASN A 26 8.37 15.26 0.53
C ASN A 26 7.27 15.25 -0.55
N GLN A 27 6.14 14.56 -0.34
CA GLN A 27 5.03 14.61 -1.28
C GLN A 27 4.65 16.05 -1.64
N THR A 28 4.36 16.29 -2.94
CA THR A 28 3.91 17.61 -3.43
C THR A 28 2.56 17.99 -2.83
N PHE A 29 1.65 17.04 -2.72
CA PHE A 29 0.37 17.20 -2.03
C PHE A 29 0.55 17.06 -0.51
N LYS A 30 0.18 18.09 0.26
CA LYS A 30 0.50 18.18 1.69
C LYS A 30 -0.61 17.74 2.65
N ASP A 31 -1.85 17.64 2.18
CA ASP A 31 -2.99 17.24 3.02
C ASP A 31 -3.04 15.71 3.20
N ILE A 32 -2.00 15.19 3.83
CA ILE A 32 -1.77 13.77 4.11
C ILE A 32 -1.43 13.55 5.58
N GLU A 33 -1.66 12.36 6.08
CA GLU A 33 -1.06 11.85 7.31
C GLU A 33 -0.21 10.60 7.00
N ILE A 34 0.77 10.35 7.83
CA ILE A 34 1.71 9.23 7.69
C ILE A 34 1.60 8.40 8.96
N ILE A 35 1.20 7.14 8.84
CA ILE A 35 0.97 6.25 9.97
C ILE A 35 2.01 5.13 9.93
N VAL A 36 2.98 5.19 10.83
CA VAL A 36 3.97 4.12 11.03
C VAL A 36 3.41 3.15 12.04
N VAL A 37 3.27 1.89 11.66
CA VAL A 37 2.76 0.83 12.54
C VAL A 37 3.91 -0.02 13.03
N ASP A 38 4.25 0.13 14.30
CA ASP A 38 5.24 -0.70 14.98
C ASP A 38 4.69 -2.09 15.27
N ASP A 39 5.13 -3.07 14.51
CA ASP A 39 4.74 -4.47 14.70
C ASP A 39 5.77 -5.25 15.54
N CYS A 40 6.35 -4.60 16.54
CA CYS A 40 7.29 -5.15 17.52
C CYS A 40 8.57 -5.72 16.87
N GLY A 41 9.18 -4.99 15.95
CA GLY A 41 10.51 -5.27 15.44
C GLY A 41 11.59 -5.10 16.52
N SER A 42 12.73 -5.75 16.35
CA SER A 42 13.85 -5.72 17.32
C SER A 42 15.00 -4.80 16.90
N ASP A 43 14.91 -4.19 15.70
CA ASP A 43 15.92 -3.28 15.18
C ASP A 43 15.60 -1.80 15.48
N LYS A 44 16.32 -0.87 14.88
CA LYS A 44 16.17 0.58 15.13
C LYS A 44 15.08 1.24 14.27
N SER A 45 14.26 0.50 13.55
CA SER A 45 13.24 1.06 12.64
C SER A 45 12.37 2.10 13.33
N ILE A 46 11.86 1.77 14.50
CA ILE A 46 10.95 2.64 15.24
C ILE A 46 11.65 3.84 15.86
N ASP A 47 12.89 3.70 16.30
CA ASP A 47 13.66 4.82 16.80
C ASP A 47 13.93 5.84 15.68
N ILE A 48 14.23 5.37 14.46
CA ILE A 48 14.36 6.22 13.29
C ILE A 48 13.02 6.94 13.01
N ALA A 49 11.90 6.23 12.98
CA ALA A 49 10.59 6.83 12.76
C ALA A 49 10.25 7.91 13.80
N LYS A 50 10.59 7.68 15.08
CA LYS A 50 10.41 8.68 16.16
C LYS A 50 11.18 9.97 15.92
N GLU A 51 12.40 9.89 15.37
CA GLU A 51 13.19 11.09 15.05
C GLU A 51 12.56 11.91 13.91
N TYR A 52 11.90 11.28 12.95
CA TYR A 52 11.12 11.99 11.93
C TYR A 52 9.82 12.57 12.50
N ALA A 53 9.12 11.83 13.35
CA ALA A 53 7.87 12.29 13.98
C ALA A 53 8.06 13.53 14.87
N LYS A 54 9.25 13.74 15.46
CA LYS A 54 9.60 14.98 16.19
C LYS A 54 9.67 16.21 15.28
N LYS A 55 9.86 16.02 13.96
CA LYS A 55 10.09 17.10 12.98
C LYS A 55 8.90 17.36 12.08
N ASP A 56 7.97 16.40 11.97
CA ASP A 56 6.81 16.48 11.09
C ASP A 56 5.57 15.94 11.82
N GLU A 57 4.65 16.82 12.17
CA GLU A 57 3.42 16.51 12.92
C GLU A 57 2.43 15.59 12.18
N ARG A 58 2.62 15.43 10.87
CA ARG A 58 1.80 14.52 10.06
C ARG A 58 2.12 13.05 10.32
N ILE A 59 3.27 12.76 10.97
CA ILE A 59 3.71 11.40 11.29
C ILE A 59 3.13 10.98 12.63
N LYS A 60 2.40 9.88 12.62
CA LYS A 60 1.88 9.19 13.80
C LYS A 60 2.52 7.82 13.90
N ILE A 61 2.88 7.41 15.10
CA ILE A 61 3.38 6.05 15.36
C ILE A 61 2.36 5.35 16.24
N ILE A 62 1.90 4.20 15.80
CA ILE A 62 1.05 3.31 16.59
C ILE A 62 1.83 2.05 16.93
N HIS A 63 1.62 1.51 18.11
CA HIS A 63 2.36 0.36 18.63
C HIS A 63 1.42 -0.83 18.82
N ASN A 64 1.73 -1.96 18.21
CA ASN A 64 1.08 -3.22 18.52
C ASN A 64 1.64 -3.79 19.82
N GLU A 65 0.84 -4.52 20.58
CA GLU A 65 1.30 -5.16 21.83
C GLU A 65 2.27 -6.33 21.57
N LYS A 66 2.23 -6.89 20.37
CA LYS A 66 3.08 -7.99 19.89
C LYS A 66 3.13 -7.97 18.37
N ASN A 67 4.04 -8.74 17.79
CA ASN A 67 4.05 -8.94 16.34
C ASN A 67 2.76 -9.64 15.88
N LEU A 68 1.93 -8.90 15.15
CA LEU A 68 0.64 -9.36 14.65
C LEU A 68 0.72 -9.93 13.22
N GLY A 69 1.81 -9.67 12.52
CA GLY A 69 1.99 -9.97 11.10
C GLY A 69 1.38 -8.91 10.17
N LEU A 70 1.80 -8.94 8.91
CA LEU A 70 1.59 -7.87 7.94
C LEU A 70 0.11 -7.52 7.72
N LEU A 71 -0.76 -8.52 7.54
CA LEU A 71 -2.19 -8.32 7.38
C LEU A 71 -2.79 -7.49 8.52
N ARG A 72 -2.49 -7.86 9.75
CA ARG A 72 -3.04 -7.19 10.93
C ARG A 72 -2.36 -5.86 11.22
N ALA A 73 -1.06 -5.75 10.98
CA ALA A 73 -0.36 -4.47 11.11
C ALA A 73 -0.96 -3.42 10.17
N ARG A 74 -1.25 -3.78 8.91
CA ARG A 74 -1.99 -2.91 7.98
C ARG A 74 -3.36 -2.52 8.51
N TYR A 75 -4.11 -3.46 9.05
CA TYR A 75 -5.44 -3.19 9.60
C TYR A 75 -5.40 -2.23 10.81
N GLU A 76 -4.45 -2.42 11.74
CA GLU A 76 -4.28 -1.48 12.87
C GLU A 76 -3.96 -0.07 12.36
N GLY A 77 -3.13 0.05 11.33
CA GLY A 77 -2.85 1.33 10.66
C GLY A 77 -4.11 1.97 10.08
N VAL A 78 -4.96 1.18 9.40
CA VAL A 78 -6.21 1.69 8.83
C VAL A 78 -7.20 2.13 9.89
N LYS A 79 -7.29 1.43 11.02
CA LYS A 79 -8.14 1.86 12.15
C LYS A 79 -7.70 3.21 12.74
N ALA A 80 -6.41 3.52 12.69
CA ALA A 80 -5.87 4.79 13.17
C ALA A 80 -5.96 5.94 12.15
N ALA A 81 -6.33 5.62 10.90
CA ALA A 81 -6.47 6.61 9.83
C ALA A 81 -7.67 7.53 10.05
N ASN A 82 -7.48 8.82 9.72
CA ASN A 82 -8.56 9.83 9.78
C ASN A 82 -8.93 10.36 8.39
N SER A 83 -8.45 9.73 7.33
CA SER A 83 -8.69 10.15 5.95
C SER A 83 -9.78 9.31 5.28
N LEU A 84 -10.30 9.83 4.16
CA LEU A 84 -11.25 9.10 3.32
C LEU A 84 -10.58 7.97 2.52
N TYR A 85 -9.27 8.11 2.24
CA TYR A 85 -8.51 7.16 1.43
C TYR A 85 -7.22 6.77 2.12
N ILE A 86 -6.83 5.53 1.94
CA ILE A 86 -5.58 4.96 2.43
C ILE A 86 -4.70 4.50 1.26
N MET A 87 -3.40 4.54 1.50
CA MET A 87 -2.37 3.95 0.64
C MET A 87 -1.39 3.18 1.52
N PHE A 88 -1.01 1.98 1.14
CA PHE A 88 0.05 1.24 1.82
C PHE A 88 1.39 1.52 1.17
N LEU A 89 2.39 1.73 2.01
CA LEU A 89 3.79 1.82 1.62
C LEU A 89 4.59 0.82 2.46
N ASP A 90 5.08 -0.22 1.80
CA ASP A 90 6.00 -1.15 2.46
C ASP A 90 7.32 -0.41 2.73
N PRO A 91 7.86 -0.45 3.97
CA PRO A 91 8.96 0.44 4.36
C PRO A 91 10.30 0.19 3.67
N ASP A 92 10.43 -0.87 2.91
CA ASP A 92 11.57 -1.14 2.02
C ASP A 92 11.43 -0.51 0.62
N ASP A 93 10.27 0.09 0.35
CA ASP A 93 9.91 0.80 -0.88
C ASP A 93 9.89 2.33 -0.69
N TYR A 94 9.47 3.08 -1.71
CA TYR A 94 9.23 4.53 -1.62
C TYR A 94 8.29 5.03 -2.73
N LEU A 95 7.73 6.21 -2.52
CA LEU A 95 6.79 6.84 -3.46
C LEU A 95 7.50 7.84 -4.39
N GLU A 96 6.95 8.02 -5.60
CA GLU A 96 7.23 9.21 -6.42
C GLU A 96 6.77 10.47 -5.68
N LEU A 97 7.46 11.59 -5.89
CA LEU A 97 7.17 12.85 -5.16
C LEU A 97 5.77 13.40 -5.41
N ASN A 98 5.17 13.10 -6.53
CA ASN A 98 3.81 13.53 -6.89
C ASN A 98 2.76 12.41 -6.75
N ALA A 99 3.07 11.32 -6.05
CA ALA A 99 2.17 10.17 -5.94
C ALA A 99 0.79 10.55 -5.37
N CYS A 100 0.76 11.28 -4.26
CA CYS A 100 -0.50 11.74 -3.65
C CYS A 100 -1.23 12.77 -4.51
N GLU A 101 -0.51 13.61 -5.25
CA GLU A 101 -1.10 14.58 -6.19
C GLU A 101 -1.80 13.86 -7.35
N GLU A 102 -1.19 12.81 -7.92
CA GLU A 102 -1.81 11.99 -8.96
C GLU A 102 -3.06 11.26 -8.44
N CYS A 103 -3.04 10.76 -7.20
CA CYS A 103 -4.21 10.20 -6.56
C CYS A 103 -5.36 11.23 -6.51
N VAL A 104 -5.08 12.42 -6.03
CA VAL A 104 -6.08 13.50 -5.91
C VAL A 104 -6.56 13.97 -7.28
N ARG A 105 -5.68 14.01 -8.28
CA ARG A 105 -6.05 14.35 -9.67
C ARG A 105 -7.10 13.39 -10.19
N ILE A 106 -6.91 12.08 -10.02
CA ILE A 106 -7.88 11.06 -10.44
C ILE A 106 -9.18 11.18 -9.65
N LEU A 107 -9.13 11.36 -8.33
CA LEU A 107 -10.32 11.54 -7.51
C LEU A 107 -11.16 12.78 -7.91
N ASN A 108 -10.54 13.80 -8.47
CA ASN A 108 -11.24 14.99 -8.94
C ASN A 108 -11.93 14.77 -10.31
N THR A 109 -11.36 13.91 -11.16
CA THR A 109 -11.91 13.56 -12.48
C THR A 109 -12.88 12.40 -12.41
N GLU A 110 -12.48 11.33 -11.71
CA GLU A 110 -13.23 10.10 -11.51
C GLU A 110 -13.87 10.09 -10.12
N LYS A 111 -14.81 11.02 -9.89
CA LYS A 111 -15.52 11.12 -8.62
C LYS A 111 -16.05 9.76 -8.18
N GLU A 112 -15.92 9.48 -6.87
CA GLU A 112 -16.47 8.28 -6.24
C GLU A 112 -15.74 6.95 -6.58
N SER A 113 -14.51 6.99 -7.11
CA SER A 113 -13.71 5.77 -7.19
C SER A 113 -13.44 5.21 -5.79
N ASP A 114 -13.79 3.95 -5.58
CA ASP A 114 -13.59 3.24 -4.31
C ASP A 114 -12.18 2.68 -4.22
N PHE A 115 -11.59 2.40 -5.38
CA PHE A 115 -10.29 1.79 -5.52
C PHE A 115 -9.60 2.33 -6.78
N ILE A 116 -8.34 2.76 -6.64
CA ILE A 116 -7.53 3.20 -7.77
C ILE A 116 -6.23 2.39 -7.77
N TRP A 117 -5.94 1.73 -8.89
CA TRP A 117 -4.71 0.99 -9.08
C TRP A 117 -3.81 1.70 -10.07
N PHE A 118 -2.57 1.97 -9.65
CA PHE A 118 -1.52 2.62 -10.43
C PHE A 118 -0.46 1.61 -10.85
N ASP A 119 0.19 1.87 -11.97
CA ASP A 119 1.44 1.19 -12.30
C ASP A 119 2.55 1.54 -11.30
N PHE A 120 3.57 0.71 -11.26
CA PHE A 120 4.69 0.88 -10.36
C PHE A 120 6.03 0.75 -11.10
N ILE A 121 7.08 1.21 -10.46
CA ILE A 121 8.45 1.16 -10.96
C ILE A 121 9.17 0.04 -10.20
N TYR A 122 9.70 -0.94 -10.92
CA TYR A 122 10.52 -1.97 -10.33
C TYR A 122 11.99 -1.54 -10.34
N LYS A 123 12.62 -1.46 -9.16
CA LYS A 123 14.02 -1.06 -8.99
C LYS A 123 14.83 -2.24 -8.48
N ARG A 124 15.73 -2.75 -9.31
CA ARG A 124 16.62 -3.85 -8.97
C ARG A 124 17.81 -3.40 -8.12
N ILE A 125 18.40 -4.32 -7.35
CA ILE A 125 19.66 -4.11 -6.60
C ILE A 125 20.78 -3.66 -7.56
N SER A 126 20.80 -4.18 -8.78
CA SER A 126 21.75 -3.77 -9.83
C SER A 126 21.61 -2.32 -10.29
N GLY A 127 20.60 -1.59 -9.80
CA GLY A 127 20.28 -0.23 -10.22
C GLY A 127 19.40 -0.15 -11.49
N VAL A 128 19.06 -1.28 -12.12
CA VAL A 128 18.14 -1.31 -13.27
C VAL A 128 16.74 -0.90 -12.79
N ILE A 129 16.12 0.01 -13.53
CA ILE A 129 14.77 0.50 -13.28
C ILE A 129 13.87 0.08 -14.45
N ASN A 130 12.82 -0.66 -14.14
CA ASN A 130 11.78 -1.03 -15.09
C ASN A 130 10.48 -0.31 -14.70
N ARG A 131 9.92 0.50 -15.61
CA ARG A 131 8.61 1.14 -15.41
C ARG A 131 7.51 0.20 -15.84
N GLY A 132 6.47 0.08 -15.01
CA GLY A 132 5.25 -0.61 -15.37
C GLY A 132 4.57 0.06 -16.59
N ASN A 133 3.97 -0.75 -17.44
CA ASN A 133 3.14 -0.32 -18.55
C ASN A 133 1.97 -1.29 -18.75
N PHE A 134 1.50 -1.86 -17.65
CA PHE A 134 0.46 -2.90 -17.65
C PHE A 134 -0.94 -2.30 -17.70
N LEU A 135 -1.09 -1.09 -17.13
CA LEU A 135 -2.38 -0.44 -16.94
C LEU A 135 -2.63 0.64 -17.99
N GLN A 136 -3.90 0.87 -18.24
CA GLN A 136 -4.41 2.02 -18.99
C GLN A 136 -5.28 2.87 -18.07
N ASP A 137 -5.43 4.16 -18.36
CA ASP A 137 -6.34 5.03 -17.66
C ASP A 137 -7.78 4.63 -18.01
N GLN A 138 -8.44 3.91 -17.11
CA GLN A 138 -9.79 3.37 -17.35
C GLN A 138 -10.56 3.21 -16.04
N THR A 139 -11.88 3.33 -16.12
CA THR A 139 -12.79 3.11 -15.00
C THR A 139 -13.70 1.93 -15.30
N PHE A 140 -13.93 1.10 -14.29
CA PHE A 140 -14.67 -0.15 -14.39
C PHE A 140 -15.75 -0.23 -13.31
N THR A 141 -16.83 -0.92 -13.64
CA THR A 141 -17.65 -1.61 -12.64
C THR A 141 -16.90 -2.83 -12.12
N ILE A 142 -17.34 -3.42 -11.00
CA ILE A 142 -16.73 -4.64 -10.47
C ILE A 142 -16.72 -5.79 -11.50
N PHE A 143 -17.81 -5.97 -12.26
CA PHE A 143 -17.91 -7.04 -13.25
C PHE A 143 -16.90 -6.86 -14.38
N GLU A 144 -16.79 -5.66 -14.92
CA GLU A 144 -15.83 -5.33 -15.98
C GLU A 144 -14.39 -5.51 -15.48
N TYR A 145 -14.11 -5.11 -14.23
CA TYR A 145 -12.79 -5.26 -13.63
C TYR A 145 -12.44 -6.75 -13.46
N CYS A 146 -13.34 -7.54 -12.92
CA CYS A 146 -13.12 -8.99 -12.78
C CYS A 146 -12.89 -9.66 -14.13
N GLU A 147 -13.69 -9.34 -15.14
CA GLU A 147 -13.56 -9.91 -16.47
C GLU A 147 -12.23 -9.49 -17.14
N ASN A 148 -11.94 -8.19 -17.19
CA ASN A 148 -10.81 -7.68 -17.98
C ASN A 148 -9.46 -7.83 -17.27
N ILE A 149 -9.45 -7.73 -15.94
CA ILE A 149 -8.19 -7.72 -15.17
C ILE A 149 -7.92 -9.09 -14.52
N ILE A 150 -8.91 -9.69 -13.85
CA ILE A 150 -8.68 -10.92 -13.09
C ILE A 150 -8.72 -12.16 -14.02
N ILE A 151 -9.70 -12.24 -14.90
CA ILE A 151 -9.92 -13.44 -15.73
C ILE A 151 -9.05 -13.41 -16.98
N GLN A 152 -8.99 -12.28 -17.70
CA GLN A 152 -8.29 -12.19 -18.99
C GLN A 152 -6.80 -11.93 -18.86
N ASN A 153 -6.37 -11.28 -17.76
CA ASN A 153 -4.99 -10.83 -17.61
C ASN A 153 -4.16 -11.79 -16.75
N LYS A 154 -3.69 -12.88 -17.37
CA LYS A 154 -3.03 -14.01 -16.69
C LYS A 154 -1.60 -13.72 -16.16
N ASN A 155 -1.03 -12.56 -16.47
CA ASN A 155 0.40 -12.30 -16.24
C ASN A 155 0.70 -11.13 -15.28
N ILE A 156 -0.30 -10.52 -14.65
CA ILE A 156 -0.12 -9.39 -13.75
C ILE A 156 -0.47 -9.81 -12.33
N CYS A 157 0.45 -9.54 -11.40
CA CYS A 157 0.17 -9.64 -9.96
C CYS A 157 -0.71 -8.47 -9.52
N TYR A 158 -2.01 -8.65 -9.52
CA TYR A 158 -3.00 -7.61 -9.20
C TYR A 158 -3.40 -7.57 -7.71
N TRP A 159 -3.10 -8.61 -6.96
CA TRP A 159 -3.54 -8.75 -5.56
C TRP A 159 -2.65 -8.10 -4.52
N ASN A 160 -1.43 -7.65 -4.86
CA ASN A 160 -0.63 -6.87 -3.93
C ASN A 160 -1.36 -5.58 -3.50
N LEU A 161 -1.08 -5.06 -2.33
CA LEU A 161 -1.72 -3.83 -1.84
C LEU A 161 -0.89 -2.56 -2.10
N CYS A 162 0.34 -2.70 -2.57
CA CYS A 162 1.17 -1.55 -2.98
C CYS A 162 0.64 -0.91 -4.27
N SER A 163 1.00 0.36 -4.48
CA SER A 163 0.57 1.15 -5.64
C SER A 163 -0.95 1.29 -5.81
N LYS A 164 -1.68 1.24 -4.70
CA LYS A 164 -3.15 1.34 -4.69
C LYS A 164 -3.63 2.39 -3.71
N LEU A 165 -4.65 3.14 -4.13
CA LEU A 165 -5.43 4.01 -3.26
C LEU A 165 -6.78 3.36 -3.02
N ILE A 166 -7.15 3.19 -1.76
CA ILE A 166 -8.35 2.45 -1.35
C ILE A 166 -9.19 3.33 -0.44
N LYS A 167 -10.49 3.37 -0.64
CA LYS A 167 -11.39 4.07 0.26
C LYS A 167 -11.36 3.40 1.64
N THR A 168 -11.14 4.17 2.68
CA THR A 168 -10.92 3.66 4.05
C THR A 168 -12.05 2.77 4.52
N GLU A 169 -13.31 3.18 4.28
CA GLU A 169 -14.49 2.40 4.66
C GLU A 169 -14.56 1.05 3.94
N ILE A 170 -14.14 0.98 2.67
CA ILE A 170 -14.10 -0.26 1.88
C ILE A 170 -13.11 -1.26 2.50
N TYR A 171 -11.91 -0.79 2.84
CA TYR A 171 -10.93 -1.66 3.49
C TYR A 171 -11.43 -2.20 4.84
N LEU A 172 -11.99 -1.33 5.68
CA LEU A 172 -12.54 -1.73 6.99
C LEU A 172 -13.70 -2.71 6.86
N ALA A 173 -14.63 -2.46 5.91
CA ALA A 173 -15.73 -3.38 5.62
C ALA A 173 -15.19 -4.74 5.15
N SER A 174 -14.19 -4.74 4.26
CA SER A 174 -13.59 -5.96 3.72
C SER A 174 -12.92 -6.80 4.81
N PHE A 175 -12.28 -6.17 5.78
CA PHE A 175 -11.66 -6.86 6.89
C PHE A 175 -12.68 -7.56 7.81
N SER A 176 -13.91 -7.06 7.88
CA SER A 176 -14.98 -7.65 8.68
C SER A 176 -15.47 -9.03 8.19
N PHE A 177 -15.16 -9.38 6.93
CA PHE A 177 -15.48 -10.70 6.38
C PHE A 177 -14.46 -11.78 6.76
N LEU A 178 -13.32 -11.40 7.33
CA LEU A 178 -12.31 -12.37 7.75
C LEU A 178 -12.76 -13.05 9.04
N GLU A 179 -12.77 -14.37 9.04
CA GLU A 179 -13.12 -15.17 10.23
C GLU A 179 -12.09 -14.97 11.35
N LYS A 180 -12.54 -15.11 12.61
CA LYS A 180 -11.66 -14.95 13.79
C LYS A 180 -10.46 -15.89 13.77
N GLU A 181 -10.63 -17.08 13.21
CA GLU A 181 -9.58 -18.07 13.06
C GLU A 181 -8.45 -17.55 12.19
N ILE A 182 -8.77 -16.92 11.05
CA ILE A 182 -7.81 -16.28 10.16
C ILE A 182 -7.13 -15.11 10.85
N LEU A 183 -7.90 -14.29 11.57
CA LEU A 183 -7.38 -13.14 12.31
C LEU A 183 -6.44 -13.53 13.46
N ASN A 184 -6.60 -14.72 14.02
CA ASN A 184 -5.77 -15.25 15.08
C ASN A 184 -4.54 -16.02 14.57
N THR A 185 -4.47 -16.28 13.25
CA THR A 185 -3.30 -16.90 12.64
C THR A 185 -2.35 -15.81 12.11
N ARG A 186 -1.06 -16.08 12.20
CA ARG A 186 -0.04 -15.24 11.53
C ARG A 186 0.10 -15.73 10.09
N LEU A 187 -0.68 -15.14 9.19
CA LEU A 187 -0.50 -15.36 7.76
C LEU A 187 0.85 -14.76 7.34
N ILE A 188 1.68 -15.57 6.72
CA ILE A 188 3.03 -15.19 6.26
C ILE A 188 3.16 -15.18 4.74
N MET A 189 2.10 -15.57 4.02
CA MET A 189 2.09 -15.60 2.56
C MET A 189 0.66 -15.43 2.05
N ALA A 190 0.51 -14.69 0.94
CA ALA A 190 -0.75 -14.45 0.23
C ALA A 190 -1.83 -13.71 1.06
N GLU A 191 -1.44 -13.05 2.16
CA GLU A 191 -2.35 -12.22 2.97
C GLU A 191 -2.94 -11.07 2.16
N ASP A 192 -2.17 -10.51 1.24
CA ASP A 192 -2.60 -9.46 0.32
C ASP A 192 -3.71 -9.97 -0.61
N ALA A 193 -3.54 -11.16 -1.19
CA ALA A 193 -4.53 -11.76 -2.08
C ALA A 193 -5.87 -12.00 -1.36
N LEU A 194 -5.80 -12.43 -0.10
CA LEU A 194 -6.98 -12.68 0.72
C LEU A 194 -7.81 -11.40 0.91
N ILE A 195 -7.17 -10.34 1.43
CA ILE A 195 -7.91 -9.09 1.70
C ILE A 195 -8.28 -8.36 0.41
N TYR A 196 -7.43 -8.41 -0.62
CA TYR A 196 -7.71 -7.84 -1.92
C TYR A 196 -9.02 -8.36 -2.52
N PHE A 197 -9.26 -9.67 -2.44
CA PHE A 197 -10.51 -10.28 -2.92
C PHE A 197 -11.74 -9.62 -2.28
N PHE A 198 -11.73 -9.47 -0.96
CA PHE A 198 -12.84 -8.82 -0.27
C PHE A 198 -12.94 -7.32 -0.56
N ILE A 199 -11.82 -6.63 -0.77
CA ILE A 199 -11.81 -5.22 -1.18
C ILE A 199 -12.55 -5.08 -2.51
N ILE A 200 -12.17 -5.86 -3.53
CA ILE A 200 -12.78 -5.76 -4.85
C ILE A 200 -14.27 -6.08 -4.81
N LEU A 201 -14.70 -7.07 -4.02
CA LEU A 201 -16.12 -7.40 -3.85
C LEU A 201 -16.95 -6.28 -3.20
N ASN A 202 -16.31 -5.40 -2.44
CA ASN A 202 -16.98 -4.26 -1.79
C ASN A 202 -16.91 -2.95 -2.62
N CYS A 203 -16.19 -2.95 -3.75
CA CYS A 203 -16.09 -1.78 -4.61
C CYS A 203 -17.28 -1.68 -5.56
N GLY A 204 -17.84 -0.48 -5.71
CA GLY A 204 -18.79 -0.15 -6.78
C GLY A 204 -18.07 0.39 -8.03
N LYS A 205 -17.00 1.15 -7.84
CA LYS A 205 -16.24 1.83 -8.90
C LYS A 205 -14.74 1.64 -8.72
N ILE A 206 -14.09 1.09 -9.73
CA ILE A 206 -12.65 0.79 -9.75
C ILE A 206 -12.00 1.55 -10.90
N THR A 207 -10.92 2.26 -10.63
CA THR A 207 -10.15 3.00 -11.64
C THR A 207 -8.74 2.44 -11.73
N THR A 208 -8.20 2.31 -12.94
CA THR A 208 -6.79 2.03 -13.19
C THR A 208 -6.11 3.23 -13.78
N SER A 209 -4.80 3.37 -13.57
CA SER A 209 -4.00 4.44 -14.17
C SER A 209 -2.62 3.93 -14.58
N ALA A 210 -2.19 4.33 -15.79
CA ALA A 210 -0.86 4.07 -16.32
C ALA A 210 0.25 4.88 -15.63
N LYS A 211 -0.09 5.69 -14.61
CA LYS A 211 0.91 6.45 -13.85
C LYS A 211 1.70 5.56 -12.92
N ASN A 212 3.01 5.69 -12.97
CA ASN A 212 3.91 5.01 -12.06
C ASN A 212 4.15 5.93 -10.85
N ILE A 213 3.61 5.55 -9.69
CA ILE A 213 3.67 6.37 -8.47
C ILE A 213 4.45 5.72 -7.32
N TYR A 214 4.85 4.47 -7.48
CA TYR A 214 5.41 3.63 -6.44
C TYR A 214 6.69 2.95 -6.93
N TYR A 215 7.75 2.99 -6.13
CA TYR A 215 8.99 2.24 -6.37
C TYR A 215 9.00 0.97 -5.56
N TYR A 216 8.80 -0.16 -6.24
CA TYR A 216 9.01 -1.49 -5.68
C TYR A 216 10.50 -1.83 -5.75
N CYS A 217 11.15 -1.97 -4.61
CA CYS A 217 12.59 -2.15 -4.50
C CYS A 217 12.96 -3.60 -4.20
N GLU A 218 13.76 -4.20 -5.06
CA GLU A 218 14.39 -5.48 -4.76
C GLU A 218 15.32 -5.33 -3.56
N ASN A 219 15.24 -6.25 -2.61
CA ASN A 219 16.15 -6.33 -1.47
C ASN A 219 16.51 -7.78 -1.15
N ASP A 220 17.64 -7.99 -0.44
CA ASP A 220 18.17 -9.32 -0.13
C ASP A 220 17.28 -10.14 0.82
N ASN A 221 16.38 -9.50 1.54
CA ASN A 221 15.49 -10.09 2.55
C ASN A 221 14.02 -10.14 2.09
N SER A 222 13.75 -9.90 0.79
CA SER A 222 12.39 -9.98 0.26
C SER A 222 11.80 -11.36 0.48
N SER A 223 10.55 -11.42 0.97
CA SER A 223 9.80 -12.66 1.13
C SER A 223 9.48 -13.32 -0.22
N VAL A 224 9.57 -12.57 -1.32
CA VAL A 224 9.42 -13.06 -2.69
C VAL A 224 10.81 -13.17 -3.31
N GLY A 225 11.28 -14.39 -3.52
CA GLY A 225 12.59 -14.62 -4.16
C GLY A 225 12.63 -14.06 -5.58
N THR A 226 13.82 -13.60 -6.01
CA THR A 226 14.09 -12.98 -7.32
C THR A 226 13.61 -13.78 -8.53
N ASN A 227 13.34 -15.08 -8.36
CA ASN A 227 12.87 -15.95 -9.43
C ASN A 227 11.34 -15.97 -9.63
N ASP A 228 10.58 -15.45 -8.67
CA ASP A 228 9.12 -15.50 -8.71
C ASP A 228 8.53 -14.24 -9.38
N ILE A 229 9.24 -13.13 -9.35
CA ILE A 229 8.78 -11.86 -9.95
C ILE A 229 8.94 -11.85 -11.49
N VAL A 230 9.85 -12.66 -12.03
CA VAL A 230 10.09 -12.74 -13.49
C VAL A 230 9.09 -13.65 -14.21
N LYS A 231 8.26 -14.38 -13.47
CA LYS A 231 7.19 -15.25 -14.01
C LYS A 231 5.78 -14.68 -13.87
N ILE A 232 5.68 -13.41 -13.51
CA ILE A 232 4.41 -12.69 -13.37
C ILE A 232 4.23 -11.77 -14.58
#